data_255c0c6c6b5619286784fe58b6740f55
#
_entry.id   255c0c6c6b5619286784fe58b6740f55
#
_cell.length_a   1.000
_cell.length_b   1.000
_cell.length_c   1.000
_cell.angle_alpha   90.00
_cell.angle_beta   90.00
_cell.angle_gamma   90.00
#
_symmetry.space_group_name_H-M   'P 1'
#
loop_
_entity.id
_entity.type
_entity.pdbx_description
1 polymer ?
#
loop_
_entity_poly.entity_id
_entity_poly.type
_entity_poly.pdbx_seq_one_letter_code
_entity_poly.pdbx_strand_id
1 'polypeptide(L)'
;MKKVTIFIGLLMVTTIYADGHLSGEKEVLNSLEKYFDARNKQDYRTVITLESRTGTYNTNSDGSFHKAKQITSVESWKRSNQGGVTNVFYPQAIQLSEDVVFVRFYFEGVIEVGGQVSDYRTRVTMNWVKENGKWVVKSQHYSPANYGGVHQTQKGDFED
;
A
#
# COMPACT_ATOMS: atom_id res chain seq x y z
N MET A 1 3.39 55.99 -49.12
CA MET A 1 3.26 55.71 -47.70
C MET A 1 2.81 54.28 -47.57
N LYS A 2 3.74 53.37 -47.12
CA LYS A 2 3.45 51.93 -46.94
C LYS A 2 3.02 51.72 -45.53
N LYS A 3 1.82 51.20 -45.28
CA LYS A 3 1.32 50.82 -43.96
C LYS A 3 1.87 49.42 -43.59
N VAL A 4 2.66 49.33 -42.52
CA VAL A 4 3.13 48.07 -41.97
C VAL A 4 2.13 47.65 -40.92
N THR A 5 1.45 46.53 -41.14
CA THR A 5 0.55 45.91 -40.17
C THR A 5 1.37 44.89 -39.35
N ILE A 6 1.58 45.17 -38.07
CA ILE A 6 2.24 44.24 -37.15
C ILE A 6 1.17 43.31 -36.57
N PHE A 7 1.28 42.00 -36.89
CA PHE A 7 0.48 40.94 -36.29
C PHE A 7 1.17 40.49 -34.98
N ILE A 8 0.61 40.87 -33.85
CA ILE A 8 1.04 40.33 -32.54
C ILE A 8 0.31 39.02 -32.34
N GLY A 9 1.01 37.90 -32.57
CA GLY A 9 0.53 36.57 -32.25
C GLY A 9 0.56 36.34 -30.72
N LEU A 10 -0.61 36.29 -30.10
CA LEU A 10 -0.76 35.93 -28.70
C LEU A 10 -0.53 34.40 -28.55
N LEU A 11 0.67 34.02 -28.09
CA LEU A 11 0.99 32.63 -27.79
C LEU A 11 0.28 32.24 -26.47
N MET A 12 -0.88 31.58 -26.56
CA MET A 12 -1.50 30.96 -25.38
C MET A 12 -0.67 29.74 -25.00
N VAL A 13 0.13 29.88 -23.98
CA VAL A 13 0.74 28.73 -23.29
C VAL A 13 -0.35 28.09 -22.43
N THR A 14 -0.99 27.04 -22.93
CA THR A 14 -1.83 26.17 -22.11
C THR A 14 -0.90 25.30 -21.28
N THR A 15 -0.73 25.65 -20.01
CA THR A 15 -0.15 24.73 -19.03
C THR A 15 -1.13 23.58 -18.83
N ILE A 16 -0.85 22.46 -19.47
CA ILE A 16 -1.52 21.20 -19.16
C ILE A 16 -0.95 20.79 -17.81
N TYR A 17 -1.67 21.08 -16.72
CA TYR A 17 -1.46 20.39 -15.46
C TYR A 17 -1.91 18.94 -15.71
N ALA A 18 -0.95 18.06 -16.00
CA ALA A 18 -1.22 16.65 -16.05
C ALA A 18 -1.58 16.20 -14.64
N ASP A 19 -2.83 15.76 -14.46
CA ASP A 19 -3.36 15.09 -13.26
C ASP A 19 -2.68 13.72 -13.02
N GLY A 20 -1.35 13.63 -13.21
CA GLY A 20 -0.57 12.42 -12.95
C GLY A 20 -0.48 12.05 -11.46
N HIS A 21 -0.81 12.98 -10.56
CA HIS A 21 -0.68 12.78 -9.12
C HIS A 21 -1.77 11.85 -8.53
N LEU A 22 -2.96 11.87 -9.10
CA LEU A 22 -4.09 11.06 -8.61
C LEU A 22 -4.10 9.62 -9.15
N SER A 23 -3.39 9.34 -10.25
CA SER A 23 -3.36 8.01 -10.84
C SER A 23 -2.59 6.99 -9.98
N GLY A 24 -1.45 7.37 -9.41
CA GLY A 24 -0.60 6.50 -8.60
C GLY A 24 -1.26 6.06 -7.29
N GLU A 25 -1.92 6.96 -6.58
CA GLU A 25 -2.65 6.65 -5.35
C GLU A 25 -3.80 5.68 -5.61
N LYS A 26 -4.61 5.95 -6.66
CA LYS A 26 -5.71 5.07 -7.05
C LYS A 26 -5.23 3.70 -7.53
N GLU A 27 -4.16 3.66 -8.33
CA GLU A 27 -3.57 2.40 -8.79
C GLU A 27 -3.05 1.56 -7.62
N VAL A 28 -2.43 2.22 -6.63
CA VAL A 28 -1.93 1.54 -5.44
C VAL A 28 -3.07 1.06 -4.55
N LEU A 29 -4.14 1.82 -4.35
CA LEU A 29 -5.31 1.36 -3.58
C LEU A 29 -5.95 0.13 -4.23
N ASN A 30 -6.09 0.09 -5.55
CA ASN A 30 -6.56 -1.09 -6.27
C ASN A 30 -5.61 -2.29 -6.10
N SER A 31 -4.30 -2.04 -6.10
CA SER A 31 -3.29 -3.08 -5.90
C SER A 31 -3.29 -3.60 -4.45
N LEU A 32 -3.55 -2.72 -3.48
CA LEU A 32 -3.70 -3.05 -2.06
C LEU A 32 -4.89 -3.99 -1.84
N GLU A 33 -6.06 -3.65 -2.40
CA GLU A 33 -7.25 -4.49 -2.33
C GLU A 33 -6.97 -5.88 -2.91
N LYS A 34 -6.40 -5.93 -4.12
CA LYS A 34 -6.03 -7.19 -4.77
C LYS A 34 -5.03 -8.00 -3.95
N TYR A 35 -4.06 -7.34 -3.31
CA TYR A 35 -3.04 -8.00 -2.50
C TYR A 35 -3.65 -8.71 -1.29
N PHE A 36 -4.52 -8.03 -0.53
CA PHE A 36 -5.14 -8.60 0.66
C PHE A 36 -6.26 -9.60 0.34
N ASP A 37 -7.01 -9.39 -0.74
CA ASP A 37 -7.97 -10.38 -1.25
C ASP A 37 -7.26 -11.69 -1.66
N ALA A 38 -6.15 -11.59 -2.37
CA ALA A 38 -5.34 -12.75 -2.72
C ALA A 38 -4.77 -13.47 -1.48
N ARG A 39 -4.36 -12.71 -0.45
CA ARG A 39 -3.91 -13.31 0.83
C ARG A 39 -5.02 -14.07 1.53
N ASN A 40 -6.21 -13.50 1.65
CA ASN A 40 -7.37 -14.16 2.25
C ASN A 40 -7.79 -15.42 1.49
N LYS A 41 -7.64 -15.43 0.17
CA LYS A 41 -7.90 -16.60 -0.69
C LYS A 41 -6.74 -17.58 -0.78
N GLN A 42 -5.61 -17.29 -0.11
CA GLN A 42 -4.36 -18.07 -0.22
C GLN A 42 -3.85 -18.20 -1.66
N ASP A 43 -4.22 -17.26 -2.53
CA ASP A 43 -3.65 -17.15 -3.88
C ASP A 43 -2.26 -16.51 -3.83
N TYR A 44 -1.30 -17.27 -3.33
CA TYR A 44 0.07 -16.80 -3.14
C TYR A 44 0.79 -16.54 -4.48
N ARG A 45 0.30 -17.08 -5.57
CA ARG A 45 0.83 -16.73 -6.90
C ARG A 45 0.54 -15.26 -7.22
N THR A 46 -0.67 -14.79 -6.97
CA THR A 46 -1.04 -13.37 -7.11
C THR A 46 -0.30 -12.51 -6.10
N VAL A 47 -0.21 -12.92 -4.82
CA VAL A 47 0.50 -12.19 -3.77
C VAL A 47 1.93 -11.84 -4.20
N ILE A 48 2.73 -12.84 -4.61
CA ILE A 48 4.14 -12.61 -4.99
C ILE A 48 4.31 -11.73 -6.23
N THR A 49 3.29 -11.60 -7.09
CA THR A 49 3.36 -10.67 -8.23
C THR A 49 3.22 -9.20 -7.81
N LEU A 50 2.70 -8.96 -6.62
CA LEU A 50 2.50 -7.65 -6.01
C LEU A 50 3.58 -7.32 -4.97
N GLU A 51 4.57 -8.18 -4.78
CA GLU A 51 5.74 -7.94 -3.93
C GLU A 51 6.99 -7.65 -4.78
N SER A 52 7.87 -6.81 -4.24
CA SER A 52 9.12 -6.45 -4.92
C SER A 52 9.99 -7.67 -5.18
N ARG A 53 10.37 -7.87 -6.43
CA ARG A 53 11.31 -8.95 -6.81
C ARG A 53 12.73 -8.74 -6.29
N THR A 54 13.08 -7.51 -5.95
CA THR A 54 14.37 -7.19 -5.32
C THR A 54 14.33 -7.39 -3.81
N GLY A 55 13.18 -7.80 -3.27
CA GLY A 55 12.93 -8.10 -1.87
C GLY A 55 12.20 -6.99 -1.12
N THR A 56 11.49 -7.39 -0.07
CA THR A 56 10.70 -6.54 0.82
C THR A 56 11.38 -6.39 2.19
N TYR A 57 11.08 -5.27 2.88
CA TYR A 57 11.48 -5.01 4.25
C TYR A 57 10.25 -5.05 5.15
N ASN A 58 10.22 -5.97 6.10
CA ASN A 58 9.04 -6.24 6.91
C ASN A 58 9.33 -6.08 8.40
N THR A 59 8.38 -5.43 9.10
CA THR A 59 8.33 -5.35 10.56
C THR A 59 6.99 -5.93 11.01
N ASN A 60 7.02 -6.89 11.90
CA ASN A 60 5.84 -7.66 12.29
C ASN A 60 5.20 -7.15 13.58
N SER A 61 3.92 -7.46 13.75
CA SER A 61 3.13 -7.08 14.92
C SER A 61 3.54 -7.76 16.22
N ASP A 62 4.36 -8.81 16.16
CA ASP A 62 4.92 -9.50 17.34
C ASP A 62 6.14 -8.78 17.94
N GLY A 63 6.48 -7.60 17.44
CA GLY A 63 7.64 -6.82 17.86
C GLY A 63 8.94 -7.19 17.15
N SER A 64 8.95 -8.22 16.31
CA SER A 64 10.10 -8.58 15.51
C SER A 64 10.22 -7.67 14.27
N PHE A 65 11.44 -7.46 13.81
CA PHE A 65 11.69 -6.89 12.50
C PHE A 65 12.78 -7.67 11.78
N HIS A 66 12.59 -7.82 10.49
CA HIS A 66 13.54 -8.51 9.65
C HIS A 66 14.69 -7.58 9.26
N LYS A 67 15.89 -7.89 9.73
CA LYS A 67 17.10 -7.12 9.43
C LYS A 67 17.52 -7.21 7.96
N ALA A 68 17.25 -8.34 7.32
CA ALA A 68 17.54 -8.55 5.91
C ALA A 68 16.24 -8.44 5.08
N LYS A 69 16.38 -7.92 3.85
CA LYS A 69 15.28 -7.97 2.88
C LYS A 69 14.88 -9.41 2.58
N GLN A 70 13.59 -9.63 2.39
CA GLN A 70 13.02 -10.94 2.09
C GLN A 70 12.59 -11.00 0.63
N ILE A 71 13.02 -12.04 -0.08
CA ILE A 71 12.46 -12.40 -1.38
C ILE A 71 11.47 -13.52 -1.12
N THR A 72 10.19 -13.23 -1.32
CA THR A 72 9.12 -14.18 -1.05
C THR A 72 8.88 -15.12 -2.23
N SER A 73 8.39 -16.30 -1.93
CA SER A 73 7.96 -17.31 -2.90
C SER A 73 6.61 -17.89 -2.50
N VAL A 74 5.97 -18.59 -3.41
CA VAL A 74 4.74 -19.34 -3.12
C VAL A 74 4.95 -20.30 -1.96
N GLU A 75 6.11 -20.98 -1.93
CA GLU A 75 6.47 -21.95 -0.90
C GLU A 75 6.71 -21.27 0.45
N SER A 76 7.31 -20.07 0.49
CA SER A 76 7.50 -19.33 1.72
C SER A 76 6.16 -18.85 2.31
N TRP A 77 5.24 -18.40 1.46
CA TRP A 77 3.89 -18.03 1.87
C TRP A 77 3.09 -19.23 2.39
N LYS A 78 3.16 -20.39 1.72
CA LYS A 78 2.54 -21.64 2.20
C LYS A 78 3.07 -22.08 3.55
N ARG A 79 4.36 -21.91 3.82
CA ARG A 79 4.97 -22.27 5.12
C ARG A 79 4.56 -21.33 6.25
N SER A 80 4.22 -20.08 5.95
CA SER A 80 3.71 -19.16 6.98
C SER A 80 2.38 -19.62 7.57
N ASN A 81 1.64 -20.45 6.82
CA ASN A 81 0.40 -21.15 7.21
C ASN A 81 -0.53 -20.33 8.10
N GLN A 82 -0.69 -19.08 7.78
CA GLN A 82 -1.66 -18.21 8.44
C GLN A 82 -3.01 -18.38 7.74
N GLY A 83 -3.96 -18.92 8.48
CA GLY A 83 -5.37 -18.94 8.10
C GLY A 83 -6.11 -17.71 8.65
N GLY A 84 -7.44 -17.73 8.50
CA GLY A 84 -8.31 -16.68 8.98
C GLY A 84 -8.80 -15.75 7.88
N VAL A 85 -9.53 -14.72 8.30
CA VAL A 85 -10.07 -13.68 7.42
C VAL A 85 -9.79 -12.33 8.03
N THR A 86 -9.10 -11.50 7.28
CA THR A 86 -8.72 -10.15 7.69
C THR A 86 -9.16 -9.14 6.63
N ASN A 87 -9.49 -7.93 7.07
CA ASN A 87 -9.96 -6.86 6.20
C ASN A 87 -9.13 -5.59 6.38
N VAL A 88 -9.04 -4.83 5.30
CA VAL A 88 -8.44 -3.50 5.27
C VAL A 88 -9.53 -2.48 5.57
N PHE A 89 -9.31 -1.62 6.56
CA PHE A 89 -10.21 -0.53 6.92
C PHE A 89 -9.52 0.81 6.78
N TYR A 90 -10.25 1.78 6.23
CA TYR A 90 -9.81 3.18 6.07
C TYR A 90 -8.44 3.34 5.38
N PRO A 91 -8.23 2.72 4.21
CA PRO A 91 -6.96 2.85 3.50
C PRO A 91 -6.78 4.27 2.98
N GLN A 92 -5.61 4.84 3.26
CA GLN A 92 -5.18 6.12 2.72
C GLN A 92 -3.88 5.93 1.96
N ALA A 93 -3.85 6.40 0.72
CA ALA A 93 -2.65 6.42 -0.10
C ALA A 93 -2.17 7.86 -0.27
N ILE A 94 -0.87 8.07 -0.17
CA ILE A 94 -0.22 9.37 -0.27
C ILE A 94 0.94 9.22 -1.25
N GLN A 95 0.87 9.91 -2.37
CA GLN A 95 1.95 9.94 -3.35
C GLN A 95 3.15 10.70 -2.79
N LEU A 96 4.29 10.05 -2.65
CA LEU A 96 5.52 10.68 -2.16
C LEU A 96 6.45 11.12 -3.30
N SER A 97 6.43 10.38 -4.41
CA SER A 97 7.13 10.70 -5.65
C SER A 97 6.46 9.99 -6.83
N GLU A 98 6.95 10.19 -8.05
CA GLU A 98 6.42 9.53 -9.25
C GLU A 98 6.34 8.01 -9.11
N ASP A 99 7.32 7.41 -8.42
CA ASP A 99 7.46 5.97 -8.28
C ASP A 99 7.28 5.45 -6.85
N VAL A 100 6.79 6.28 -5.90
CA VAL A 100 6.61 5.90 -4.50
C VAL A 100 5.29 6.39 -3.95
N VAL A 101 4.50 5.46 -3.42
CA VAL A 101 3.26 5.73 -2.69
C VAL A 101 3.36 5.12 -1.30
N PHE A 102 3.11 5.93 -0.29
CA PHE A 102 2.92 5.50 1.09
C PHE A 102 1.45 5.18 1.32
N VAL A 103 1.15 4.06 2.01
CA VAL A 103 -0.21 3.66 2.37
C VAL A 103 -0.27 3.39 3.86
N ARG A 104 -1.37 3.82 4.51
CA ARG A 104 -1.68 3.47 5.89
C ARG A 104 -3.12 3.01 6.02
N PHE A 105 -3.40 2.07 6.94
CA PHE A 105 -4.73 1.51 7.16
C PHE A 105 -4.79 0.71 8.45
N TYR A 106 -6.00 0.36 8.90
CA TYR A 106 -6.21 -0.68 9.90
C TYR A 106 -6.41 -2.03 9.21
N PHE A 107 -5.81 -3.06 9.80
CA PHE A 107 -5.92 -4.43 9.33
C PHE A 107 -6.44 -5.30 10.45
N GLU A 108 -7.69 -5.72 10.34
CA GLU A 108 -8.44 -6.34 11.43
C GLU A 108 -9.18 -7.59 10.97
N GLY A 109 -9.40 -8.51 11.88
CA GLY A 109 -10.16 -9.72 11.66
C GLY A 109 -9.76 -10.84 12.60
N VAL A 110 -9.79 -12.06 12.12
CA VAL A 110 -9.33 -13.25 12.82
C VAL A 110 -8.19 -13.90 12.08
N ILE A 111 -7.18 -14.34 12.83
CA ILE A 111 -6.09 -15.15 12.29
C ILE A 111 -6.11 -16.52 12.93
N GLU A 112 -5.68 -17.52 12.18
CA GLU A 112 -5.48 -18.89 12.64
C GLU A 112 -4.00 -19.23 12.49
N VAL A 113 -3.37 -19.59 13.61
CA VAL A 113 -1.98 -20.03 13.65
C VAL A 113 -1.89 -21.28 14.50
N GLY A 114 -1.39 -22.37 13.92
CA GLY A 114 -1.26 -23.64 14.65
C GLY A 114 -2.57 -24.22 15.17
N GLY A 115 -3.69 -23.97 14.48
CA GLY A 115 -5.04 -24.41 14.88
C GLY A 115 -5.69 -23.56 15.97
N GLN A 116 -5.05 -22.47 16.39
CA GLN A 116 -5.64 -21.51 17.33
C GLN A 116 -6.15 -20.28 16.57
N VAL A 117 -7.38 -19.91 16.85
CA VAL A 117 -8.04 -18.72 16.29
C VAL A 117 -7.96 -17.59 17.30
N SER A 118 -7.54 -16.41 16.88
CA SER A 118 -7.47 -15.22 17.71
C SER A 118 -7.87 -13.95 16.93
N ASP A 119 -8.38 -12.98 17.67
CA ASP A 119 -8.62 -11.66 17.13
C ASP A 119 -7.29 -11.01 16.73
N TYR A 120 -7.31 -10.35 15.59
CA TYR A 120 -6.16 -9.67 15.05
C TYR A 120 -6.51 -8.24 14.68
N ARG A 121 -5.79 -7.30 15.28
CA ARG A 121 -5.97 -5.88 14.99
C ARG A 121 -4.62 -5.18 14.97
N THR A 122 -4.31 -4.56 13.84
CA THR A 122 -3.05 -3.83 13.64
C THR A 122 -3.26 -2.54 12.87
N ARG A 123 -2.37 -1.59 13.11
CA ARG A 123 -2.14 -0.46 12.21
C ARG A 123 -1.02 -0.85 11.26
N VAL A 124 -1.26 -0.61 10.00
CA VAL A 124 -0.30 -1.01 8.95
C VAL A 124 0.14 0.22 8.18
N THR A 125 1.43 0.29 7.90
CA THR A 125 1.98 1.20 6.91
C THR A 125 2.75 0.40 5.87
N MET A 126 2.65 0.81 4.61
CA MET A 126 3.31 0.16 3.48
C MET A 126 3.90 1.21 2.55
N ASN A 127 5.08 0.91 2.00
CA ASN A 127 5.57 1.64 0.85
C ASN A 127 5.42 0.78 -0.40
N TRP A 128 4.72 1.32 -1.36
CA TRP A 128 4.60 0.78 -2.70
C TRP A 128 5.54 1.53 -3.62
N VAL A 129 6.25 0.78 -4.46
CA VAL A 129 7.17 1.35 -5.44
C VAL A 129 6.83 0.85 -6.83
N LYS A 130 7.15 1.65 -7.85
CA LYS A 130 6.93 1.27 -9.24
C LYS A 130 8.15 0.55 -9.78
N GLU A 131 8.06 -0.76 -9.97
CA GLU A 131 9.11 -1.60 -10.56
C GLU A 131 8.65 -2.09 -11.94
N ASN A 132 9.38 -1.73 -13.00
CA ASN A 132 9.02 -2.09 -14.39
C ASN A 132 7.57 -1.72 -14.76
N GLY A 133 7.13 -0.54 -14.37
CA GLY A 133 5.79 -0.01 -14.65
C GLY A 133 4.66 -0.61 -13.81
N LYS A 134 4.96 -1.42 -12.79
CA LYS A 134 3.98 -2.02 -11.89
C LYS A 134 4.21 -1.61 -10.44
N TRP A 135 3.13 -1.31 -9.74
CA TRP A 135 3.19 -1.06 -8.30
C TRP A 135 3.36 -2.36 -7.53
N VAL A 136 4.38 -2.41 -6.68
CA VAL A 136 4.70 -3.55 -5.83
C VAL A 136 5.03 -3.09 -4.42
N VAL A 137 4.73 -3.94 -3.44
CA VAL A 137 5.07 -3.71 -2.03
C VAL A 137 6.59 -3.76 -1.86
N LYS A 138 7.16 -2.70 -1.27
CA LYS A 138 8.58 -2.61 -0.94
C LYS A 138 8.87 -2.78 0.54
N SER A 139 8.00 -2.22 1.38
CA SER A 139 8.10 -2.41 2.82
C SER A 139 6.72 -2.47 3.47
N GLN A 140 6.65 -3.15 4.62
CA GLN A 140 5.45 -3.28 5.43
C GLN A 140 5.84 -3.16 6.90
N HIS A 141 5.03 -2.42 7.65
CA HIS A 141 5.13 -2.35 9.10
C HIS A 141 3.76 -2.61 9.71
N TYR A 142 3.69 -3.59 10.58
CA TYR A 142 2.51 -3.95 11.35
C TYR A 142 2.76 -3.62 12.81
N SER A 143 1.91 -2.81 13.43
CA SER A 143 1.95 -2.54 14.87
C SER A 143 0.63 -2.90 15.54
N PRO A 144 0.64 -3.55 16.71
CA PRO A 144 -0.59 -3.87 17.42
C PRO A 144 -1.46 -2.63 17.67
N ALA A 145 -2.78 -2.79 17.53
CA ALA A 145 -3.78 -1.79 17.87
C ALA A 145 -4.75 -2.40 18.88
N ASN A 146 -4.27 -2.63 20.11
CA ASN A 146 -5.01 -3.32 21.16
C ASN A 146 -6.24 -2.52 21.61
N TYR A 147 -7.36 -3.22 21.85
CA TYR A 147 -8.53 -2.63 22.48
C TYR A 147 -8.19 -2.20 23.93
N GLY A 148 -8.59 -0.97 24.28
CA GLY A 148 -8.39 -0.46 25.64
C GLY A 148 -6.93 -0.14 25.99
N GLY A 149 -6.02 -0.17 25.04
CA GLY A 149 -4.63 0.26 25.23
C GLY A 149 -4.50 1.79 25.26
N VAL A 150 -3.27 2.27 25.52
CA VAL A 150 -2.91 3.68 25.65
C VAL A 150 -3.19 4.50 24.37
N HIS A 151 -3.45 3.84 23.25
CA HIS A 151 -3.76 4.47 21.96
C HIS A 151 -5.23 4.22 21.60
N GLN A 152 -6.09 5.08 22.11
CA GLN A 152 -7.44 5.19 21.54
C GLN A 152 -7.32 5.91 20.20
N THR A 153 -7.90 5.32 19.16
CA THR A 153 -8.16 6.03 17.91
C THR A 153 -9.03 7.23 18.23
N GLN A 154 -8.54 8.42 17.96
CA GLN A 154 -9.29 9.64 18.22
C GLN A 154 -10.41 9.75 17.18
N LYS A 155 -11.56 10.30 17.58
CA LYS A 155 -12.70 10.47 16.68
C LYS A 155 -12.34 11.25 15.42
N GLY A 156 -11.44 12.24 15.53
CA GLY A 156 -10.96 13.05 14.41
C GLY A 156 -9.94 12.35 13.50
N ASP A 157 -9.49 11.11 13.79
CA ASP A 157 -8.55 10.40 12.91
C ASP A 157 -9.18 9.93 11.59
N PHE A 158 -10.52 10.04 11.48
CA PHE A 158 -11.30 9.61 10.32
C PHE A 158 -12.25 10.69 9.78
N GLU A 159 -12.18 11.90 10.30
CA GLU A 159 -12.94 13.05 9.80
C GLU A 159 -12.03 13.83 8.84
N ASP A 160 -12.42 13.88 7.55
CA ASP A 160 -11.85 14.77 6.54
C ASP A 160 -12.40 16.20 6.69
#